data_0128aef6b76c041516b1e79a9783ef5e
#
_entry.id   0128aef6b76c041516b1e79a9783ef5e
#
_cell.length_a   1.000
_cell.length_b   1.000
_cell.length_c   1.000
_cell.angle_alpha   90.00
_cell.angle_beta   90.00
_cell.angle_gamma   90.00
#
_symmetry.space_group_name_H-M   'P 1'
#
loop_
_entity.id
_entity.type
_entity.pdbx_description
1 polymer ?
#
loop_
_entity_poly.entity_id
_entity_poly.type
_entity_poly.pdbx_seq_one_letter_code
_entity_poly.pdbx_strand_id
1 'polypeptide(L)'
;MTTIRPLFAVLTISSSFLASAQFAPSDSLFNTDQVVEVDLDFGDNDAFWATLVQYYENDQGETLLGDVTITDQTGTWTYYNVAVDLKGNSSYSHPGNKKSFKIDFNDDIAGQKYHGMAKVHFNNCWSDPTFLREKIFFDYCQDHGVLAPRVLYANVTMNGTFWGFYNLVEAVDKDFLDRWIDDDNGNLFKAADNFGMGGGGGGGGSAEADLAYYGSAQASYSSRYELKTNETANDWSDLIALLDLLNNTTDAELIEQIPTRMAWDGVLRSLAMDNLFGNLDTYINSARNYYLYHDSTTFLWNWIKWDANMAFGAYPAQGQNALTLSPTYVANNRPLMERIMGIPTLRTQYLNAYCAVKEDFTNAYLDGRIDALVDLIAPHVAADPNKQYTLAQFNTNITSDITVTGGGPGGSQTLRGLKSFITTRGNSLSGLLDCTAASVADGLEEPVLRVYPVPAVDRVEVQLPAGARMADLRLVDGMGREVPIEPSAGGFSVEHLASGIYRLTALTADGPVTANLVRG
;
A
#
# COMPACT_ATOMS: atom_id res chain seq x y z
N MET A 1 62.76 -12.93 -49.23
CA MET A 1 61.31 -12.73 -49.41
C MET A 1 60.64 -12.94 -48.07
N THR A 2 60.40 -11.85 -47.36
CA THR A 2 59.86 -11.87 -45.96
C THR A 2 58.37 -11.53 -46.05
N THR A 3 57.51 -12.46 -45.76
CA THR A 3 56.05 -12.31 -45.80
C THR A 3 55.57 -11.71 -44.46
N ILE A 4 55.06 -10.49 -44.56
CA ILE A 4 54.35 -9.79 -43.45
C ILE A 4 52.90 -10.28 -43.41
N ARG A 5 52.46 -10.86 -42.28
CA ARG A 5 51.06 -11.17 -42.03
C ARG A 5 50.39 -9.97 -41.33
N PRO A 6 49.22 -9.49 -41.79
CA PRO A 6 48.50 -8.47 -41.06
C PRO A 6 47.76 -9.04 -39.85
N LEU A 7 47.95 -8.42 -38.69
CA LEU A 7 47.23 -8.68 -37.46
C LEU A 7 45.89 -7.93 -37.51
N PHE A 8 44.78 -8.63 -37.62
CA PHE A 8 43.44 -8.05 -37.45
C PHE A 8 43.13 -7.98 -35.97
N ALA A 9 43.08 -6.77 -35.41
CA ALA A 9 42.53 -6.53 -34.08
C ALA A 9 41.01 -6.47 -34.19
N VAL A 10 40.33 -7.44 -33.60
CA VAL A 10 38.87 -7.42 -33.45
C VAL A 10 38.56 -6.53 -32.23
N LEU A 11 38.01 -5.35 -32.52
CA LEU A 11 37.50 -4.44 -31.49
C LEU A 11 36.12 -4.95 -31.09
N THR A 12 36.02 -5.66 -29.96
CA THR A 12 34.74 -6.00 -29.34
C THR A 12 34.20 -4.77 -28.62
N ILE A 13 33.22 -4.11 -29.22
CA ILE A 13 32.43 -3.06 -28.56
C ILE A 13 31.45 -3.79 -27.61
N SER A 14 31.80 -3.84 -26.33
CA SER A 14 30.86 -4.23 -25.28
C SER A 14 29.88 -3.06 -25.07
N SER A 15 28.71 -3.14 -25.67
CA SER A 15 27.58 -2.26 -25.30
C SER A 15 27.08 -2.70 -23.91
N SER A 16 27.57 -2.03 -22.88
CA SER A 16 26.94 -2.09 -21.56
C SER A 16 25.57 -1.40 -21.68
N PHE A 17 24.52 -2.17 -21.67
CA PHE A 17 23.18 -1.65 -21.39
C PHE A 17 23.19 -1.13 -19.95
N LEU A 18 23.29 0.18 -19.78
CA LEU A 18 22.99 0.85 -18.53
C LEU A 18 21.47 0.76 -18.37
N ALA A 19 20.98 -0.12 -17.51
CA ALA A 19 19.63 -0.04 -17.02
C ALA A 19 19.53 1.27 -16.22
N SER A 20 18.95 2.31 -16.82
CA SER A 20 18.52 3.50 -16.06
C SER A 20 17.42 3.05 -15.13
N ALA A 21 17.53 3.33 -13.83
CA ALA A 21 16.38 3.27 -12.95
C ALA A 21 15.37 4.29 -13.47
N GLN A 22 14.39 3.81 -14.22
CA GLN A 22 13.38 4.66 -14.84
C GLN A 22 12.37 4.93 -13.73
N PHE A 23 12.19 6.22 -13.34
CA PHE A 23 11.06 6.60 -12.51
C PHE A 23 9.79 6.13 -13.21
N ALA A 24 8.93 5.44 -12.45
CA ALA A 24 7.63 5.09 -12.99
C ALA A 24 6.87 6.38 -13.33
N PRO A 25 6.16 6.45 -14.44
CA PRO A 25 5.43 7.66 -14.85
C PRO A 25 4.51 8.21 -13.75
N SER A 26 3.94 7.32 -12.92
CA SER A 26 3.05 7.67 -11.79
C SER A 26 3.76 8.39 -10.65
N ASP A 27 5.08 8.33 -10.54
CA ASP A 27 5.81 9.02 -9.46
C ASP A 27 5.68 10.55 -9.56
N SER A 28 5.53 11.09 -10.77
CA SER A 28 5.32 12.53 -10.97
C SER A 28 3.98 13.02 -10.39
N LEU A 29 2.96 12.18 -10.37
CA LEU A 29 1.66 12.49 -9.81
C LEU A 29 1.66 12.48 -8.28
N PHE A 30 2.34 11.51 -7.68
CA PHE A 30 2.32 11.26 -6.23
C PHE A 30 3.50 11.88 -5.47
N ASN A 31 4.34 12.69 -6.12
CA ASN A 31 5.51 13.29 -5.47
C ASN A 31 5.17 14.37 -4.44
N THR A 32 3.97 14.94 -4.50
CA THR A 32 3.43 15.90 -3.53
C THR A 32 1.97 15.63 -3.27
N ASP A 33 1.51 15.96 -2.05
CA ASP A 33 0.09 15.94 -1.73
C ASP A 33 -0.64 17.05 -2.49
N GLN A 34 -1.71 16.69 -3.17
CA GLN A 34 -2.51 17.61 -4.00
C GLN A 34 -3.98 17.17 -4.07
N VAL A 35 -4.82 18.07 -4.52
CA VAL A 35 -6.19 17.78 -4.92
C VAL A 35 -6.25 17.91 -6.44
N VAL A 36 -6.59 16.83 -7.13
CA VAL A 36 -6.76 16.83 -8.58
C VAL A 36 -8.21 17.17 -8.94
N GLU A 37 -8.40 17.88 -10.06
CA GLU A 37 -9.73 18.16 -10.60
C GLU A 37 -10.05 17.09 -11.66
N VAL A 38 -11.18 16.40 -11.49
CA VAL A 38 -11.62 15.31 -12.38
C VAL A 38 -12.99 15.68 -12.92
N ASP A 39 -13.09 15.82 -14.22
CA ASP A 39 -14.35 16.10 -14.94
C ASP A 39 -14.70 14.90 -15.81
N LEU A 40 -15.77 14.18 -15.43
CA LEU A 40 -16.34 13.05 -16.15
C LEU A 40 -17.52 13.53 -16.96
N ASP A 41 -17.46 13.31 -18.28
CA ASP A 41 -18.51 13.66 -19.24
C ASP A 41 -19.10 12.39 -19.86
N PHE A 42 -20.35 12.12 -19.60
CA PHE A 42 -21.12 11.02 -20.18
C PHE A 42 -21.97 11.47 -21.38
N GLY A 43 -21.65 12.63 -21.97
CA GLY A 43 -22.37 13.23 -23.09
C GLY A 43 -23.81 13.58 -22.73
N ASP A 44 -24.73 13.36 -23.69
CA ASP A 44 -26.15 13.64 -23.51
C ASP A 44 -26.89 12.61 -22.60
N ASN A 45 -26.15 11.77 -21.85
CA ASN A 45 -26.76 10.80 -20.97
C ASN A 45 -27.14 11.42 -19.61
N ASP A 46 -28.30 12.02 -19.54
CA ASP A 46 -28.84 12.55 -18.28
C ASP A 46 -29.13 11.48 -17.23
N ALA A 47 -29.23 10.22 -17.64
CA ALA A 47 -29.50 9.08 -16.76
C ALA A 47 -28.22 8.34 -16.32
N PHE A 48 -27.02 8.90 -16.59
CA PHE A 48 -25.73 8.22 -16.33
C PHE A 48 -25.63 7.61 -14.93
N TRP A 49 -26.10 8.33 -13.91
CA TRP A 49 -26.05 7.85 -12.54
C TRP A 49 -26.96 6.63 -12.31
N ALA A 50 -28.19 6.67 -12.83
CA ALA A 50 -29.10 5.53 -12.75
C ALA A 50 -28.56 4.32 -13.52
N THR A 51 -27.86 4.54 -14.63
CA THR A 51 -27.21 3.50 -15.42
C THR A 51 -26.06 2.86 -14.63
N LEU A 52 -25.18 3.65 -14.02
CA LEU A 52 -24.10 3.15 -13.16
C LEU A 52 -24.63 2.32 -11.99
N VAL A 53 -25.70 2.79 -11.33
CA VAL A 53 -26.36 2.07 -10.24
C VAL A 53 -26.93 0.74 -10.76
N GLN A 54 -27.61 0.75 -11.92
CA GLN A 54 -28.18 -0.44 -12.52
C GLN A 54 -27.09 -1.48 -12.87
N TYR A 55 -25.97 -1.05 -13.47
CA TYR A 55 -24.87 -1.93 -13.83
C TYR A 55 -24.25 -2.57 -12.61
N TYR A 56 -24.01 -1.79 -11.55
CA TYR A 56 -23.50 -2.33 -10.29
C TYR A 56 -24.48 -3.34 -9.66
N GLU A 57 -25.77 -3.05 -9.63
CA GLU A 57 -26.78 -3.93 -9.00
C GLU A 57 -27.07 -5.20 -9.81
N ASN A 58 -26.86 -5.17 -11.13
CA ASN A 58 -27.00 -6.35 -11.99
C ASN A 58 -25.80 -7.31 -11.85
N ASP A 59 -24.67 -6.84 -11.34
CA ASP A 59 -23.44 -7.63 -11.11
C ASP A 59 -22.99 -8.43 -12.34
N GLN A 60 -23.07 -7.84 -13.53
CA GLN A 60 -22.72 -8.49 -14.81
C GLN A 60 -21.40 -7.99 -15.41
N GLY A 61 -20.66 -7.15 -14.66
CA GLY A 61 -19.41 -6.56 -15.12
C GLY A 61 -19.58 -5.50 -16.20
N GLU A 62 -20.78 -4.93 -16.31
CA GLU A 62 -21.06 -3.83 -17.23
C GLU A 62 -20.42 -2.54 -16.73
N THR A 63 -19.87 -1.75 -17.64
CA THR A 63 -19.27 -0.43 -17.38
C THR A 63 -19.95 0.64 -18.21
N LEU A 64 -19.94 1.88 -17.74
CA LEU A 64 -20.43 3.03 -18.51
C LEU A 64 -19.23 3.77 -19.09
N LEU A 65 -19.24 3.98 -20.40
CA LEU A 65 -18.19 4.76 -21.07
C LEU A 65 -18.46 6.25 -20.92
N GLY A 66 -17.40 7.01 -20.69
CA GLY A 66 -17.42 8.48 -20.65
C GLY A 66 -16.05 9.03 -21.01
N ASP A 67 -16.00 10.33 -21.24
CA ASP A 67 -14.74 11.05 -21.41
C ASP A 67 -14.32 11.61 -20.05
N VAL A 68 -13.02 11.66 -19.78
CA VAL A 68 -12.50 12.26 -18.55
C VAL A 68 -11.42 13.28 -18.83
N THR A 69 -11.54 14.43 -18.20
CA THR A 69 -10.47 15.43 -18.16
C THR A 69 -9.99 15.54 -16.72
N ILE A 70 -8.69 15.33 -16.52
CA ILE A 70 -8.03 15.41 -15.21
C ILE A 70 -7.01 16.54 -15.24
N THR A 71 -7.10 17.45 -14.27
CA THR A 71 -6.12 18.52 -14.06
C THR A 71 -5.38 18.27 -12.75
N ASP A 72 -4.08 18.12 -12.84
CA ASP A 72 -3.16 17.96 -11.71
C ASP A 72 -2.03 19.00 -11.80
N GLN A 73 -1.07 18.96 -10.87
CA GLN A 73 0.05 19.90 -10.85
C GLN A 73 0.98 19.79 -12.07
N THR A 74 0.91 18.72 -12.86
CA THR A 74 1.75 18.51 -14.04
C THR A 74 1.08 18.98 -15.32
N GLY A 75 -0.25 19.19 -15.32
CA GLY A 75 -1.00 19.65 -16.49
C GLY A 75 -2.46 19.20 -16.51
N THR A 76 -3.03 19.28 -17.69
CA THR A 76 -4.41 18.82 -17.98
C THR A 76 -4.37 17.69 -19.01
N TRP A 77 -5.03 16.59 -18.70
CA TRP A 77 -5.03 15.33 -19.43
C TRP A 77 -6.45 14.95 -19.80
N THR A 78 -6.71 14.64 -21.06
CA THR A 78 -8.02 14.19 -21.51
C THR A 78 -7.93 12.79 -22.09
N TYR A 79 -8.83 11.92 -21.66
CA TYR A 79 -8.96 10.53 -22.11
C TYR A 79 -10.40 10.30 -22.56
N TYR A 80 -10.56 9.55 -23.63
CA TYR A 80 -11.84 9.28 -24.27
C TYR A 80 -12.28 7.85 -24.02
N ASN A 81 -13.59 7.65 -23.93
CA ASN A 81 -14.20 6.33 -23.74
C ASN A 81 -13.56 5.54 -22.58
N VAL A 82 -13.33 6.18 -21.46
CA VAL A 82 -12.88 5.47 -20.26
C VAL A 82 -14.04 4.71 -19.64
N ALA A 83 -13.78 3.49 -19.16
CA ALA A 83 -14.80 2.71 -18.50
C ALA A 83 -14.94 3.13 -17.03
N VAL A 84 -16.17 3.44 -16.64
CA VAL A 84 -16.50 3.84 -15.28
C VAL A 84 -17.45 2.81 -14.68
N ASP A 85 -17.15 2.33 -13.48
CA ASP A 85 -18.07 1.48 -12.73
C ASP A 85 -18.04 1.77 -11.22
N LEU A 86 -19.18 1.54 -10.56
CA LEU A 86 -19.30 1.67 -9.11
C LEU A 86 -18.64 0.50 -8.43
N LYS A 87 -18.14 0.73 -7.20
CA LYS A 87 -17.49 -0.29 -6.40
C LYS A 87 -17.86 -0.19 -4.93
N GLY A 88 -17.44 -1.19 -4.17
CA GLY A 88 -17.59 -1.25 -2.72
C GLY A 88 -18.78 -2.11 -2.32
N ASN A 89 -18.76 -2.59 -1.10
CA ASN A 89 -19.80 -3.43 -0.51
C ASN A 89 -20.59 -2.62 0.54
N SER A 90 -20.06 -2.51 1.75
CA SER A 90 -20.66 -1.68 2.81
C SER A 90 -20.73 -0.20 2.43
N SER A 91 -19.69 0.30 1.75
CA SER A 91 -19.63 1.70 1.28
C SER A 91 -20.68 2.01 0.21
N TYR A 92 -21.08 1.04 -0.60
CA TYR A 92 -22.16 1.19 -1.56
C TYR A 92 -23.53 1.29 -0.88
N SER A 93 -23.74 0.55 0.21
CA SER A 93 -25.02 0.54 0.95
C SER A 93 -25.31 1.86 1.68
N HIS A 94 -24.34 2.80 1.73
CA HIS A 94 -24.58 4.13 2.30
C HIS A 94 -25.70 4.88 1.53
N PRO A 95 -26.67 5.47 2.22
CA PRO A 95 -27.70 6.27 1.57
C PRO A 95 -27.10 7.51 0.90
N GLY A 96 -27.64 7.90 -0.26
CA GLY A 96 -27.15 9.03 -1.04
C GLY A 96 -26.29 8.62 -2.24
N ASN A 97 -25.92 9.60 -3.03
CA ASN A 97 -25.31 9.39 -4.34
C ASN A 97 -23.78 9.35 -4.32
N LYS A 98 -23.14 9.57 -3.17
CA LYS A 98 -21.68 9.51 -3.08
C LYS A 98 -21.22 8.06 -2.91
N LYS A 99 -21.10 7.35 -4.02
CA LYS A 99 -20.56 5.97 -4.07
C LYS A 99 -19.09 6.00 -4.46
N SER A 100 -18.34 4.98 -4.07
CA SER A 100 -17.01 4.73 -4.63
C SER A 100 -17.12 4.21 -6.06
N PHE A 101 -16.18 4.59 -6.91
CA PHE A 101 -16.11 4.14 -8.29
C PHE A 101 -14.65 3.95 -8.73
N LYS A 102 -14.46 3.35 -9.88
CA LYS A 102 -13.15 3.28 -10.54
C LYS A 102 -13.25 3.79 -11.97
N ILE A 103 -12.13 4.24 -12.50
CA ILE A 103 -11.93 4.55 -13.91
C ILE A 103 -10.89 3.56 -14.44
N ASP A 104 -11.23 2.86 -15.53
CA ASP A 104 -10.31 2.10 -16.35
C ASP A 104 -10.07 2.85 -17.66
N PHE A 105 -8.86 3.36 -17.82
CA PHE A 105 -8.47 4.13 -19.01
C PHE A 105 -8.20 3.21 -20.22
N ASN A 106 -7.93 1.94 -19.98
CA ASN A 106 -7.40 1.00 -20.97
C ASN A 106 -8.42 -0.03 -21.45
N ASP A 107 -9.67 0.06 -20.98
CA ASP A 107 -10.71 -0.95 -21.26
C ASP A 107 -11.19 -0.88 -22.72
N ASP A 108 -11.71 0.26 -23.18
CA ASP A 108 -12.22 0.46 -24.55
C ASP A 108 -11.08 0.86 -25.52
N ILE A 109 -10.21 1.77 -25.12
CA ILE A 109 -9.09 2.24 -25.92
C ILE A 109 -7.77 1.73 -25.35
N ALA A 110 -7.24 0.69 -25.98
CA ALA A 110 -6.01 0.05 -25.55
C ALA A 110 -4.82 1.04 -25.49
N GLY A 111 -4.06 0.99 -24.39
CA GLY A 111 -2.86 1.80 -24.18
C GLY A 111 -3.11 3.16 -23.55
N GLN A 112 -4.35 3.58 -23.31
CA GLN A 112 -4.62 4.79 -22.51
C GLN A 112 -4.23 4.55 -21.05
N LYS A 113 -3.42 5.44 -20.49
CA LYS A 113 -2.98 5.39 -19.08
C LYS A 113 -2.82 6.81 -18.53
N TYR A 114 -3.34 7.05 -17.35
CA TYR A 114 -3.12 8.29 -16.61
C TYR A 114 -1.83 8.16 -15.79
N HIS A 115 -0.80 8.92 -16.15
CA HIS A 115 0.53 8.79 -15.53
C HIS A 115 1.05 7.33 -15.47
N GLY A 116 0.83 6.55 -16.52
CA GLY A 116 1.27 5.15 -16.57
C GLY A 116 0.34 4.18 -15.84
N MET A 117 -0.72 4.62 -15.21
CA MET A 117 -1.72 3.79 -14.55
C MET A 117 -2.90 3.51 -15.49
N ALA A 118 -3.22 2.25 -15.71
CA ALA A 118 -4.40 1.85 -16.46
C ALA A 118 -5.70 2.11 -15.67
N LYS A 119 -5.63 2.05 -14.35
CA LYS A 119 -6.79 2.19 -13.46
C LYS A 119 -6.50 3.08 -12.26
N VAL A 120 -7.53 3.80 -11.81
CA VAL A 120 -7.54 4.52 -10.54
C VAL A 120 -8.87 4.34 -9.84
N HIS A 121 -8.85 4.36 -8.51
CA HIS A 121 -10.04 4.25 -7.68
C HIS A 121 -10.38 5.59 -7.03
N PHE A 122 -11.68 5.87 -6.92
CA PHE A 122 -12.22 7.02 -6.21
C PHE A 122 -13.03 6.51 -5.02
N ASN A 123 -12.42 6.57 -3.82
CA ASN A 123 -13.06 6.09 -2.60
C ASN A 123 -13.87 7.20 -1.95
N ASN A 124 -15.12 6.90 -1.59
CA ASN A 124 -16.06 7.84 -0.98
C ASN A 124 -15.82 8.12 0.51
N CYS A 125 -14.75 7.58 1.08
CA CYS A 125 -14.36 7.71 2.49
C CYS A 125 -15.44 7.21 3.47
N TRP A 126 -16.02 6.05 3.15
CA TRP A 126 -16.97 5.36 4.03
C TRP A 126 -16.37 5.15 5.42
N SER A 127 -17.11 5.48 6.47
CA SER A 127 -16.67 5.45 7.87
C SER A 127 -15.44 6.30 8.21
N ASP A 128 -15.05 7.21 7.32
CA ASP A 128 -13.96 8.16 7.56
C ASP A 128 -14.42 9.62 7.42
N PRO A 129 -14.86 10.27 8.49
CA PRO A 129 -15.22 11.68 8.48
C PRO A 129 -14.07 12.61 8.12
N THR A 130 -12.83 12.13 8.29
CA THR A 130 -11.61 12.94 8.13
C THR A 130 -11.03 12.90 6.72
N PHE A 131 -11.39 11.91 5.90
CA PHE A 131 -10.77 11.61 4.61
C PHE A 131 -9.27 11.25 4.69
N LEU A 132 -8.74 11.06 5.90
CA LEU A 132 -7.30 10.92 6.15
C LEU A 132 -6.87 9.51 6.57
N ARG A 133 -7.79 8.65 7.04
CA ARG A 133 -7.42 7.34 7.62
C ARG A 133 -6.64 6.47 6.64
N GLU A 134 -7.18 6.29 5.45
CA GLU A 134 -6.56 5.49 4.39
C GLU A 134 -5.25 6.13 3.91
N LYS A 135 -5.23 7.45 3.68
CA LYS A 135 -4.04 8.20 3.27
C LYS A 135 -2.90 8.05 4.27
N ILE A 136 -3.14 8.38 5.55
CA ILE A 136 -2.09 8.35 6.58
C ILE A 136 -1.62 6.91 6.82
N PHE A 137 -2.52 5.93 6.83
CA PHE A 137 -2.16 4.54 7.02
C PHE A 137 -1.27 4.02 5.88
N PHE A 138 -1.63 4.27 4.62
CA PHE A 138 -0.84 3.81 3.48
C PHE A 138 0.50 4.54 3.37
N ASP A 139 0.52 5.84 3.60
CA ASP A 139 1.76 6.60 3.62
C ASP A 139 2.71 6.08 4.72
N TYR A 140 2.18 5.83 5.91
CA TYR A 140 2.96 5.25 7.01
C TYR A 140 3.46 3.84 6.67
N CYS A 141 2.66 3.02 5.98
CA CYS A 141 3.09 1.72 5.47
C CYS A 141 4.29 1.86 4.52
N GLN A 142 4.21 2.79 3.56
CA GLN A 142 5.28 3.02 2.58
C GLN A 142 6.55 3.55 3.24
N ASP A 143 6.44 4.48 4.19
CA ASP A 143 7.56 5.01 4.97
C ASP A 143 8.33 3.89 5.72
N HIS A 144 7.66 2.79 6.03
CA HIS A 144 8.23 1.65 6.76
C HIS A 144 8.42 0.39 5.88
N GLY A 145 8.46 0.54 4.56
CA GLY A 145 8.77 -0.55 3.63
C GLY A 145 7.66 -1.60 3.48
N VAL A 146 6.41 -1.24 3.76
CA VAL A 146 5.25 -2.10 3.53
C VAL A 146 4.54 -1.68 2.24
N LEU A 147 4.32 -2.63 1.34
CA LEU A 147 3.64 -2.39 0.07
C LEU A 147 2.19 -1.96 0.29
N ALA A 148 1.86 -0.77 -0.17
CA ALA A 148 0.55 -0.17 -0.05
C ALA A 148 0.27 0.79 -1.21
N PRO A 149 -0.99 0.97 -1.64
CA PRO A 149 -1.36 1.95 -2.64
C PRO A 149 -1.01 3.38 -2.21
N ARG A 150 -0.72 4.24 -3.19
CA ARG A 150 -0.61 5.68 -2.97
C ARG A 150 -1.99 6.32 -3.01
N VAL A 151 -2.17 7.39 -2.25
CA VAL A 151 -3.45 8.11 -2.15
C VAL A 151 -3.22 9.59 -2.38
N LEU A 152 -4.05 10.18 -3.23
CA LEU A 152 -4.25 11.62 -3.37
C LEU A 152 -5.73 11.95 -3.13
N TYR A 153 -6.09 13.18 -3.42
CA TYR A 153 -7.46 13.66 -3.30
C TYR A 153 -7.98 14.16 -4.65
N ALA A 154 -9.30 14.09 -4.85
CA ALA A 154 -9.93 14.52 -6.07
C ALA A 154 -11.24 15.27 -5.82
N ASN A 155 -11.41 16.42 -6.49
CA ASN A 155 -12.72 16.99 -6.75
C ASN A 155 -13.29 16.35 -8.01
N VAL A 156 -14.45 15.75 -7.92
CA VAL A 156 -15.08 15.06 -9.05
C VAL A 156 -16.31 15.85 -9.50
N THR A 157 -16.32 16.20 -10.77
CA THR A 157 -17.46 16.75 -11.50
C THR A 157 -17.99 15.66 -12.45
N MET A 158 -19.31 15.53 -12.57
CA MET A 158 -19.96 14.61 -13.51
C MET A 158 -20.99 15.37 -14.32
N ASN A 159 -20.91 15.34 -15.65
CA ASN A 159 -21.75 16.12 -16.56
C ASN A 159 -21.89 17.59 -16.12
N GLY A 160 -20.76 18.25 -15.84
CA GLY A 160 -20.69 19.65 -15.42
C GLY A 160 -21.23 19.96 -14.01
N THR A 161 -21.64 18.95 -13.23
CA THR A 161 -22.12 19.13 -11.85
C THR A 161 -21.06 18.64 -10.86
N PHE A 162 -20.65 19.50 -9.91
CA PHE A 162 -19.74 19.07 -8.85
C PHE A 162 -20.39 17.97 -8.03
N TRP A 163 -19.79 16.76 -8.10
CA TRP A 163 -20.35 15.54 -7.53
C TRP A 163 -19.86 15.28 -6.11
N GLY A 164 -18.60 15.58 -5.83
CA GLY A 164 -18.05 15.45 -4.49
C GLY A 164 -16.53 15.34 -4.42
N PHE A 165 -16.04 15.28 -3.21
CA PHE A 165 -14.63 15.14 -2.87
C PHE A 165 -14.31 13.69 -2.52
N TYR A 166 -13.26 13.10 -3.10
CA TYR A 166 -12.91 11.69 -3.00
C TYR A 166 -11.43 11.48 -2.66
N ASN A 167 -11.08 10.32 -2.10
CA ASN A 167 -9.71 9.83 -2.16
C ASN A 167 -9.48 9.19 -3.54
N LEU A 168 -8.44 9.64 -4.25
CA LEU A 168 -7.92 8.99 -5.45
C LEU A 168 -6.87 7.98 -5.02
N VAL A 169 -7.12 6.70 -5.26
CA VAL A 169 -6.29 5.59 -4.78
C VAL A 169 -5.72 4.80 -5.94
N GLU A 170 -4.42 4.53 -5.89
CA GLU A 170 -3.71 3.70 -6.85
C GLU A 170 -4.34 2.29 -6.90
N ALA A 171 -4.54 1.76 -8.10
CA ALA A 171 -5.04 0.39 -8.26
C ALA A 171 -3.91 -0.61 -8.00
N VAL A 172 -4.23 -1.72 -7.34
CA VAL A 172 -3.30 -2.85 -7.20
C VAL A 172 -3.50 -3.76 -8.41
N ASP A 173 -2.73 -3.51 -9.46
CA ASP A 173 -2.75 -4.21 -10.73
C ASP A 173 -1.32 -4.37 -11.30
N LYS A 174 -1.17 -4.69 -12.57
CA LYS A 174 0.13 -4.87 -13.21
C LYS A 174 1.00 -3.60 -13.17
N ASP A 175 0.40 -2.40 -13.30
CA ASP A 175 1.14 -1.15 -13.25
C ASP A 175 1.70 -0.88 -11.83
N PHE A 176 0.94 -1.27 -10.80
CA PHE A 176 1.42 -1.27 -9.41
C PHE A 176 2.58 -2.25 -9.21
N LEU A 177 2.43 -3.48 -9.71
CA LEU A 177 3.45 -4.53 -9.56
C LEU A 177 4.76 -4.13 -10.25
N ASP A 178 4.69 -3.65 -11.48
CA ASP A 178 5.84 -3.14 -12.23
C ASP A 178 6.56 -2.02 -11.46
N ARG A 179 5.79 -1.08 -10.93
CA ARG A 179 6.34 0.07 -10.18
C ARG A 179 7.00 -0.32 -8.85
N TRP A 180 6.36 -1.22 -8.07
CA TRP A 180 6.76 -1.47 -6.68
C TRP A 180 7.65 -2.70 -6.51
N ILE A 181 7.56 -3.67 -7.42
CA ILE A 181 8.22 -4.98 -7.33
C ILE A 181 9.17 -5.21 -8.51
N ASP A 182 9.04 -4.44 -9.61
CA ASP A 182 9.79 -4.60 -10.88
C ASP A 182 9.53 -5.99 -11.52
N ASP A 183 8.34 -6.55 -11.27
CA ASP A 183 7.83 -7.78 -11.89
C ASP A 183 6.30 -7.75 -11.92
N ASP A 184 5.70 -7.98 -13.08
CA ASP A 184 4.25 -8.04 -13.30
C ASP A 184 3.75 -9.36 -13.89
N ASN A 185 4.66 -10.36 -13.97
CA ASN A 185 4.42 -11.63 -14.64
C ASN A 185 3.92 -12.73 -13.69
N GLY A 186 4.00 -12.51 -12.40
CA GLY A 186 3.55 -13.43 -11.37
C GLY A 186 2.03 -13.43 -11.15
N ASN A 187 1.59 -14.31 -10.25
CA ASN A 187 0.19 -14.42 -9.88
C ASN A 187 -0.16 -13.45 -8.75
N LEU A 188 -1.14 -12.59 -8.99
CA LEU A 188 -1.72 -11.68 -8.01
C LEU A 188 -3.07 -12.22 -7.55
N PHE A 189 -3.20 -12.51 -6.26
CA PHE A 189 -4.45 -12.94 -5.64
C PHE A 189 -4.99 -11.86 -4.70
N LYS A 190 -6.23 -11.44 -4.92
CA LYS A 190 -6.97 -10.58 -4.01
C LYS A 190 -7.76 -11.44 -3.01
N ALA A 191 -7.70 -11.10 -1.73
CA ALA A 191 -8.64 -11.63 -0.75
C ALA A 191 -10.07 -11.22 -1.14
N ALA A 192 -10.94 -12.19 -1.42
CA ALA A 192 -12.29 -11.93 -1.91
C ALA A 192 -13.18 -11.33 -0.82
N ASP A 193 -13.97 -10.34 -1.20
CA ASP A 193 -15.00 -9.71 -0.36
C ASP A 193 -16.35 -10.41 -0.53
N ASN A 194 -16.41 -11.69 -0.18
CA ASN A 194 -17.64 -12.48 -0.31
C ASN A 194 -18.67 -12.20 0.79
N PHE A 195 -19.04 -10.95 0.98
CA PHE A 195 -20.34 -10.64 1.55
C PHE A 195 -21.38 -10.78 0.41
N GLY A 196 -22.12 -11.87 0.42
CA GLY A 196 -23.24 -12.00 -0.52
C GLY A 196 -24.10 -10.73 -0.50
N MET A 197 -24.54 -10.23 -1.64
CA MET A 197 -25.51 -9.17 -1.84
C MET A 197 -26.84 -9.52 -1.17
N GLY A 198 -26.88 -9.51 0.16
CA GLY A 198 -28.02 -9.81 1.01
C GLY A 198 -27.78 -9.12 2.34
N GLY A 199 -28.07 -7.80 2.40
CA GLY A 199 -28.04 -7.03 3.62
C GLY A 199 -28.84 -7.70 4.72
N GLY A 200 -28.15 -8.25 5.69
CA GLY A 200 -28.76 -8.84 6.89
C GLY A 200 -27.69 -9.61 7.65
N GLY A 201 -27.16 -9.01 8.72
CA GLY A 201 -26.27 -9.68 9.64
C GLY A 201 -26.86 -11.01 10.10
N GLY A 202 -26.31 -12.09 9.62
CA GLY A 202 -26.71 -13.44 10.00
C GLY A 202 -25.72 -14.43 9.44
N GLY A 203 -24.80 -14.90 10.25
CA GLY A 203 -23.87 -15.97 10.13
C GLY A 203 -24.20 -17.12 9.18
N GLY A 204 -24.02 -16.89 7.92
CA GLY A 204 -23.86 -17.94 6.92
C GLY A 204 -22.40 -17.85 6.48
N GLY A 205 -21.59 -18.88 6.73
CA GLY A 205 -20.16 -18.89 6.55
C GLY A 205 -19.76 -18.46 5.14
N SER A 206 -19.46 -17.16 5.00
CA SER A 206 -18.76 -16.66 3.84
C SER A 206 -17.37 -17.30 3.85
N ALA A 207 -16.92 -17.79 2.70
CA ALA A 207 -15.60 -18.34 2.57
C ALA A 207 -14.58 -17.20 2.82
N GLU A 208 -13.86 -17.23 3.92
CA GLU A 208 -12.86 -16.23 4.26
C GLU A 208 -11.52 -16.54 3.61
N ALA A 209 -10.78 -15.49 3.20
CA ALA A 209 -9.39 -15.57 2.76
C ALA A 209 -8.46 -15.69 3.97
N ASP A 210 -8.59 -16.76 4.71
CA ASP A 210 -8.00 -17.00 6.03
C ASP A 210 -6.61 -17.62 6.00
N LEU A 211 -6.07 -17.94 4.83
CA LEU A 211 -4.82 -18.66 4.60
C LEU A 211 -4.83 -20.09 5.15
N ALA A 212 -5.99 -20.69 5.36
CA ALA A 212 -6.10 -22.09 5.75
C ALA A 212 -5.98 -23.03 4.53
N TYR A 213 -5.42 -24.21 4.75
CA TYR A 213 -5.33 -25.23 3.72
C TYR A 213 -6.60 -26.09 3.64
N TYR A 214 -7.26 -26.07 2.51
CA TYR A 214 -8.51 -26.80 2.24
C TYR A 214 -8.33 -27.97 1.23
N GLY A 215 -7.09 -28.46 1.09
CA GLY A 215 -6.75 -29.50 0.13
C GLY A 215 -6.20 -28.95 -1.18
N SER A 216 -5.87 -29.85 -2.12
CA SER A 216 -5.18 -29.50 -3.38
C SER A 216 -6.10 -29.01 -4.49
N ALA A 217 -7.42 -28.98 -4.27
CA ALA A 217 -8.38 -28.59 -5.30
C ALA A 217 -8.58 -27.07 -5.35
N GLN A 218 -8.30 -26.43 -6.49
CA GLN A 218 -8.51 -24.99 -6.72
C GLN A 218 -9.93 -24.54 -6.35
N ALA A 219 -10.95 -25.35 -6.61
CA ALA A 219 -12.35 -25.03 -6.30
C ALA A 219 -12.60 -24.75 -4.81
N SER A 220 -11.72 -25.20 -3.91
CA SER A 220 -11.81 -24.90 -2.47
C SER A 220 -11.41 -23.46 -2.14
N TYR A 221 -10.77 -22.75 -3.08
CA TYR A 221 -10.18 -21.41 -2.87
C TYR A 221 -10.84 -20.32 -3.72
N SER A 222 -11.48 -20.66 -4.83
CA SER A 222 -12.08 -19.70 -5.79
C SER A 222 -13.20 -18.84 -5.22
N SER A 223 -13.77 -19.20 -4.05
CA SER A 223 -14.71 -18.38 -3.30
C SER A 223 -14.03 -17.52 -2.22
N ARG A 224 -12.71 -17.67 -2.02
CA ARG A 224 -11.91 -17.01 -0.97
C ARG A 224 -10.93 -15.99 -1.54
N TYR A 225 -10.47 -16.26 -2.75
CA TYR A 225 -9.49 -15.44 -3.47
C TYR A 225 -9.96 -15.20 -4.91
N GLU A 226 -9.54 -14.08 -5.46
CA GLU A 226 -9.68 -13.73 -6.87
C GLU A 226 -8.30 -13.65 -7.50
N LEU A 227 -8.04 -14.42 -8.55
CA LEU A 227 -6.83 -14.26 -9.37
C LEU A 227 -7.00 -13.01 -10.25
N LYS A 228 -6.06 -12.06 -10.16
CA LYS A 228 -6.12 -10.74 -10.82
C LYS A 228 -5.13 -10.58 -11.96
N THR A 229 -4.19 -11.52 -12.11
CA THR A 229 -3.24 -11.62 -13.21
C THR A 229 -3.23 -13.06 -13.72
N ASN A 230 -2.71 -13.30 -14.93
CA ASN A 230 -2.60 -14.64 -15.50
C ASN A 230 -3.92 -15.46 -15.52
N GLU A 231 -5.05 -14.77 -15.58
CA GLU A 231 -6.39 -15.36 -15.50
C GLU A 231 -6.66 -16.41 -16.60
N THR A 232 -5.99 -16.28 -17.77
CA THR A 232 -6.09 -17.26 -18.86
C THR A 232 -5.40 -18.58 -18.50
N ALA A 233 -4.22 -18.53 -17.87
CA ALA A 233 -3.52 -19.71 -17.37
C ALA A 233 -4.26 -20.32 -16.18
N ASN A 234 -4.82 -19.47 -15.33
CA ASN A 234 -5.65 -19.83 -14.18
C ASN A 234 -5.03 -20.93 -13.32
N ASP A 235 -3.71 -20.84 -13.08
CA ASP A 235 -2.95 -21.78 -12.26
C ASP A 235 -2.86 -21.25 -10.81
N TRP A 236 -3.39 -22.00 -9.87
CA TRP A 236 -3.44 -21.70 -8.45
C TRP A 236 -2.50 -22.60 -7.62
N SER A 237 -1.66 -23.38 -8.30
CA SER A 237 -0.80 -24.36 -7.64
C SER A 237 0.20 -23.72 -6.67
N ASP A 238 0.66 -22.51 -6.99
CA ASP A 238 1.57 -21.73 -6.16
C ASP A 238 0.91 -21.25 -4.86
N LEU A 239 -0.31 -20.70 -4.93
CA LEU A 239 -1.09 -20.33 -3.74
C LEU A 239 -1.37 -21.55 -2.86
N ILE A 240 -1.81 -22.67 -3.48
CA ILE A 240 -2.10 -23.90 -2.74
C ILE A 240 -0.85 -24.43 -2.04
N ALA A 241 0.33 -24.35 -2.68
CA ALA A 241 1.60 -24.74 -2.08
C ALA A 241 2.00 -23.84 -0.91
N LEU A 242 1.76 -22.52 -1.00
CA LEU A 242 1.96 -21.62 0.14
C LEU A 242 1.04 -22.00 1.32
N LEU A 243 -0.24 -22.25 1.04
CA LEU A 243 -1.20 -22.61 2.08
C LEU A 243 -0.85 -23.96 2.72
N ASP A 244 -0.38 -24.93 1.94
CA ASP A 244 0.11 -26.21 2.45
C ASP A 244 1.33 -26.02 3.39
N LEU A 245 2.29 -25.21 2.97
CA LEU A 245 3.45 -24.85 3.79
C LEU A 245 3.03 -24.23 5.14
N LEU A 246 2.12 -23.26 5.11
CA LEU A 246 1.68 -22.55 6.32
C LEU A 246 0.95 -23.46 7.31
N ASN A 247 0.22 -24.46 6.82
CA ASN A 247 -0.69 -25.24 7.66
C ASN A 247 -0.15 -26.63 8.03
N ASN A 248 0.61 -27.30 7.14
CA ASN A 248 0.90 -28.71 7.27
C ASN A 248 2.37 -29.05 7.56
N THR A 249 3.28 -28.07 7.56
CA THR A 249 4.67 -28.33 7.90
C THR A 249 4.91 -28.28 9.41
N THR A 250 5.98 -28.93 9.87
CA THR A 250 6.45 -28.82 11.26
C THR A 250 6.95 -27.40 11.56
N ASP A 251 7.04 -27.04 12.83
CA ASP A 251 7.54 -25.72 13.24
C ASP A 251 8.98 -25.48 12.76
N ALA A 252 9.83 -26.51 12.81
CA ALA A 252 11.22 -26.41 12.36
C ALA A 252 11.29 -26.17 10.84
N GLU A 253 10.52 -26.89 10.06
CA GLU A 253 10.45 -26.70 8.59
C GLU A 253 9.89 -25.33 8.24
N LEU A 254 8.86 -24.84 8.95
CA LEU A 254 8.31 -23.53 8.71
C LEU A 254 9.31 -22.41 8.99
N ILE A 255 10.04 -22.47 10.11
CA ILE A 255 11.09 -21.48 10.45
C ILE A 255 12.14 -21.40 9.33
N GLU A 256 12.55 -22.55 8.77
CA GLU A 256 13.56 -22.61 7.71
C GLU A 256 13.01 -22.10 6.36
N GLN A 257 11.78 -22.49 6.00
CA GLN A 257 11.27 -22.29 4.64
C GLN A 257 10.56 -20.95 4.47
N ILE A 258 9.88 -20.40 5.48
CA ILE A 258 9.02 -19.23 5.29
C ILE A 258 9.78 -17.99 4.79
N PRO A 259 11.01 -17.68 5.24
CA PRO A 259 11.79 -16.55 4.72
C PRO A 259 12.24 -16.73 3.27
N THR A 260 12.23 -17.98 2.76
CA THR A 260 12.58 -18.29 1.36
C THR A 260 11.34 -18.37 0.45
N ARG A 261 10.16 -18.23 1.01
CA ARG A 261 8.87 -18.28 0.30
C ARG A 261 8.08 -16.98 0.36
N MET A 262 8.33 -16.14 1.36
CA MET A 262 7.65 -14.85 1.51
C MET A 262 8.71 -13.75 1.69
N ALA A 263 8.42 -12.54 1.25
CA ALA A 263 9.14 -11.33 1.60
C ALA A 263 8.91 -11.04 3.10
N TRP A 264 9.56 -11.88 3.95
CA TRP A 264 9.12 -12.17 5.32
C TRP A 264 9.08 -10.95 6.22
N ASP A 265 10.10 -10.09 6.17
CA ASP A 265 10.13 -8.84 6.95
C ASP A 265 8.96 -7.92 6.58
N GLY A 266 8.69 -7.74 5.28
CA GLY A 266 7.55 -6.97 4.79
C GLY A 266 6.21 -7.54 5.24
N VAL A 267 6.07 -8.87 5.28
CA VAL A 267 4.87 -9.54 5.79
C VAL A 267 4.68 -9.28 7.28
N LEU A 268 5.74 -9.42 8.09
CA LEU A 268 5.67 -9.18 9.53
C LEU A 268 5.32 -7.73 9.85
N ARG A 269 5.98 -6.78 9.18
CA ARG A 269 5.64 -5.33 9.31
C ARG A 269 4.21 -5.06 8.89
N SER A 270 3.76 -5.66 7.79
CA SER A 270 2.38 -5.51 7.31
C SER A 270 1.35 -5.93 8.36
N LEU A 271 1.52 -7.11 8.96
CA LEU A 271 0.65 -7.60 10.03
C LEU A 271 0.73 -6.73 11.30
N ALA A 272 1.93 -6.27 11.64
CA ALA A 272 2.14 -5.36 12.76
C ALA A 272 1.45 -4.00 12.55
N MET A 273 1.47 -3.45 11.32
CA MET A 273 0.79 -2.20 10.97
C MET A 273 -0.72 -2.27 11.19
N ASP A 274 -1.36 -3.38 10.78
CA ASP A 274 -2.80 -3.56 11.02
C ASP A 274 -3.11 -3.52 12.50
N ASN A 275 -2.32 -4.21 13.31
CA ASN A 275 -2.51 -4.21 14.76
C ASN A 275 -2.21 -2.84 15.38
N LEU A 276 -1.13 -2.18 14.97
CA LEU A 276 -0.69 -0.87 15.46
C LEU A 276 -1.79 0.19 15.27
N PHE A 277 -2.34 0.27 14.06
CA PHE A 277 -3.40 1.22 13.72
C PHE A 277 -4.80 0.73 14.09
N GLY A 278 -4.93 -0.45 14.70
CA GLY A 278 -6.22 -1.04 15.04
C GLY A 278 -7.10 -1.24 13.79
N ASN A 279 -6.49 -1.53 12.65
CA ASN A 279 -7.18 -1.83 11.40
C ASN A 279 -7.64 -3.29 11.43
N LEU A 280 -8.81 -3.53 12.00
CA LEU A 280 -9.35 -4.86 12.21
C LEU A 280 -10.21 -5.37 11.04
N ASP A 281 -10.38 -4.56 10.00
CA ASP A 281 -11.02 -5.00 8.75
C ASP A 281 -10.03 -5.62 7.76
N THR A 282 -9.01 -6.29 8.29
CA THR A 282 -7.93 -6.90 7.52
C THR A 282 -7.73 -8.37 7.92
N TYR A 283 -6.68 -9.00 7.38
CA TYR A 283 -6.38 -10.41 7.67
C TYR A 283 -6.37 -10.75 9.16
N ILE A 284 -5.78 -9.89 10.01
CA ILE A 284 -5.59 -10.22 11.43
C ILE A 284 -6.90 -10.44 12.19
N ASN A 285 -8.04 -9.97 11.65
CA ASN A 285 -9.36 -10.15 12.26
C ASN A 285 -10.42 -10.66 11.28
N SER A 286 -10.64 -9.99 10.14
CA SER A 286 -11.74 -10.28 9.21
C SER A 286 -11.32 -11.02 7.92
N ALA A 287 -10.07 -11.42 7.79
CA ALA A 287 -9.51 -12.20 6.66
C ALA A 287 -9.82 -11.60 5.28
N ARG A 288 -9.65 -10.29 5.11
CA ARG A 288 -9.91 -9.54 3.87
C ARG A 288 -8.95 -8.37 3.70
N ASN A 289 -9.15 -7.59 2.66
CA ASN A 289 -8.46 -6.30 2.43
C ASN A 289 -6.94 -6.44 2.35
N TYR A 290 -6.49 -7.44 1.57
CA TYR A 290 -5.09 -7.63 1.22
C TYR A 290 -4.98 -8.33 -0.13
N TYR A 291 -3.78 -8.21 -0.73
CA TYR A 291 -3.38 -9.02 -1.86
C TYR A 291 -2.13 -9.83 -1.52
N LEU A 292 -1.97 -10.95 -2.20
CA LEU A 292 -0.75 -11.75 -2.24
C LEU A 292 -0.24 -11.78 -3.67
N TYR A 293 1.01 -11.41 -3.87
CA TYR A 293 1.66 -11.48 -5.16
C TYR A 293 2.85 -12.44 -5.12
N HIS A 294 2.81 -13.45 -5.97
CA HIS A 294 3.92 -14.39 -6.16
C HIS A 294 4.84 -13.88 -7.26
N ASP A 295 5.93 -13.24 -6.88
CA ASP A 295 6.92 -12.66 -7.78
C ASP A 295 7.56 -13.76 -8.64
N SER A 296 7.50 -13.61 -9.96
CA SER A 296 7.98 -14.63 -10.91
C SER A 296 9.50 -14.66 -11.04
N THR A 297 10.21 -13.64 -10.55
CA THR A 297 11.66 -13.49 -10.59
C THR A 297 12.32 -14.00 -9.31
N THR A 298 11.82 -13.58 -8.15
CA THR A 298 12.36 -13.95 -6.84
C THR A 298 11.72 -15.19 -6.24
N PHE A 299 10.55 -15.59 -6.74
CA PHE A 299 9.68 -16.64 -6.20
C PHE A 299 9.24 -16.40 -4.74
N LEU A 300 9.23 -15.11 -4.32
CA LEU A 300 8.74 -14.71 -3.01
C LEU A 300 7.30 -14.22 -3.09
N TRP A 301 6.52 -14.56 -2.08
CA TRP A 301 5.20 -13.99 -1.88
C TRP A 301 5.31 -12.63 -1.21
N ASN A 302 4.77 -11.61 -1.86
CA ASN A 302 4.67 -10.25 -1.36
C ASN A 302 3.26 -10.00 -0.82
N TRP A 303 3.18 -9.31 0.32
CA TRP A 303 1.91 -8.88 0.93
C TRP A 303 1.64 -7.42 0.60
N ILE A 304 0.49 -7.11 0.01
CA ILE A 304 0.12 -5.77 -0.37
C ILE A 304 -1.15 -5.35 0.38
N LYS A 305 -1.12 -4.17 0.97
CA LYS A 305 -2.27 -3.57 1.67
C LYS A 305 -3.37 -3.17 0.73
N TRP A 306 -4.60 -3.20 1.24
CA TRP A 306 -5.78 -2.71 0.53
C TRP A 306 -6.84 -2.23 1.51
N ASP A 307 -7.62 -1.20 1.13
CA ASP A 307 -8.81 -0.68 1.83
C ASP A 307 -8.58 -0.42 3.33
N ALA A 308 -7.97 0.72 3.65
CA ALA A 308 -7.61 1.08 5.02
C ALA A 308 -8.49 2.20 5.62
N ASN A 309 -9.66 2.46 5.07
CA ASN A 309 -10.61 3.46 5.58
C ASN A 309 -11.07 3.16 7.03
N MET A 310 -10.95 1.91 7.46
CA MET A 310 -11.27 1.45 8.81
C MET A 310 -10.08 1.43 9.78
N ALA A 311 -8.93 1.97 9.40
CA ALA A 311 -7.80 2.19 10.29
C ALA A 311 -8.15 3.17 11.44
N PHE A 312 -7.25 3.32 12.40
CA PHE A 312 -7.44 4.10 13.63
C PHE A 312 -8.64 3.62 14.46
N GLY A 313 -8.85 2.30 14.47
CA GLY A 313 -9.89 1.67 15.27
C GLY A 313 -11.32 1.99 14.84
N ALA A 314 -11.53 2.32 13.57
CA ALA A 314 -12.85 2.60 13.03
C ALA A 314 -13.68 1.33 12.80
N TYR A 315 -13.06 0.16 12.64
CA TYR A 315 -13.78 -1.11 12.46
C TYR A 315 -14.41 -1.59 13.78
N PRO A 316 -15.73 -1.83 13.83
CA PRO A 316 -16.43 -2.25 15.06
C PRO A 316 -16.26 -3.75 15.33
N ALA A 317 -15.02 -4.21 15.59
CA ALA A 317 -14.78 -5.61 15.92
C ALA A 317 -15.41 -5.97 17.28
N GLN A 318 -16.27 -6.99 17.28
CA GLN A 318 -16.96 -7.42 18.50
C GLN A 318 -15.97 -7.91 19.56
N GLY A 319 -16.10 -7.37 20.77
CA GLY A 319 -15.27 -7.77 21.91
C GLY A 319 -13.83 -7.26 21.87
N GLN A 320 -13.43 -6.51 20.85
CA GLN A 320 -12.09 -5.93 20.73
C GLN A 320 -12.13 -4.41 20.93
N ASN A 321 -11.14 -3.89 21.63
CA ASN A 321 -10.91 -2.45 21.73
C ASN A 321 -9.59 -2.10 21.07
N ALA A 322 -9.66 -1.44 19.93
CA ALA A 322 -8.47 -1.08 19.14
C ALA A 322 -7.43 -0.27 19.94
N LEU A 323 -7.86 0.53 20.93
CA LEU A 323 -6.94 1.31 21.77
C LEU A 323 -6.08 0.44 22.69
N THR A 324 -6.58 -0.70 23.12
CA THR A 324 -5.91 -1.62 24.07
C THR A 324 -5.65 -2.99 23.47
N LEU A 325 -5.75 -3.12 22.14
CA LEU A 325 -5.51 -4.37 21.44
C LEU A 325 -4.10 -4.89 21.74
N SER A 326 -4.01 -6.16 22.15
CA SER A 326 -2.69 -6.77 22.39
C SER A 326 -1.85 -6.80 21.10
N PRO A 327 -0.56 -6.48 21.15
CA PRO A 327 0.33 -6.72 20.00
C PRO A 327 0.31 -8.17 19.51
N THR A 328 0.03 -9.11 20.41
CA THR A 328 -0.06 -10.56 20.11
C THR A 328 -1.50 -11.03 19.84
N TYR A 329 -2.41 -10.12 19.51
CA TYR A 329 -3.79 -10.49 19.18
C TYR A 329 -3.86 -11.39 17.96
N VAL A 330 -4.62 -12.47 18.09
CA VAL A 330 -4.93 -13.41 17.01
C VAL A 330 -6.43 -13.68 17.02
N ALA A 331 -7.12 -13.41 15.93
CA ALA A 331 -8.49 -13.88 15.75
C ALA A 331 -8.52 -15.39 15.43
N ASN A 332 -9.65 -16.02 15.65
CA ASN A 332 -9.82 -17.44 15.30
C ASN A 332 -9.66 -17.65 13.78
N ASN A 333 -9.14 -18.80 13.40
CA ASN A 333 -8.91 -19.20 12.00
C ASN A 333 -8.02 -18.21 11.23
N ARG A 334 -6.86 -17.88 11.80
CA ARG A 334 -5.81 -17.07 11.16
C ARG A 334 -4.49 -17.84 11.22
N PRO A 335 -4.35 -18.91 10.41
CA PRO A 335 -3.23 -19.85 10.52
C PRO A 335 -1.85 -19.18 10.51
N LEU A 336 -1.62 -18.18 9.66
CA LEU A 336 -0.35 -17.45 9.64
C LEU A 336 -0.08 -16.78 10.99
N MET A 337 -1.04 -16.04 11.55
CA MET A 337 -0.88 -15.39 12.85
C MET A 337 -0.79 -16.41 13.99
N GLU A 338 -1.56 -17.50 13.94
CA GLU A 338 -1.50 -18.59 14.91
C GLU A 338 -0.11 -19.23 14.94
N ARG A 339 0.48 -19.49 13.76
CA ARG A 339 1.84 -20.03 13.64
C ARG A 339 2.90 -19.01 14.12
N ILE A 340 2.77 -17.74 13.73
CA ILE A 340 3.67 -16.67 14.21
C ILE A 340 3.64 -16.61 15.76
N MET A 341 2.47 -16.61 16.37
CA MET A 341 2.35 -16.49 17.82
C MET A 341 2.69 -17.79 18.57
N GLY A 342 2.42 -18.94 17.96
CA GLY A 342 2.71 -20.26 18.53
C GLY A 342 4.20 -20.62 18.54
N ILE A 343 4.97 -20.17 17.57
CA ILE A 343 6.39 -20.52 17.39
C ILE A 343 7.27 -19.40 17.98
N PRO A 344 8.04 -19.64 19.05
CA PRO A 344 8.80 -18.59 19.74
C PRO A 344 9.72 -17.76 18.84
N THR A 345 10.41 -18.40 17.88
CA THR A 345 11.29 -17.71 16.92
C THR A 345 10.50 -16.74 16.04
N LEU A 346 9.41 -17.19 15.42
CA LEU A 346 8.58 -16.35 14.55
C LEU A 346 7.89 -15.23 15.33
N ARG A 347 7.44 -15.52 16.57
CA ARG A 347 6.87 -14.50 17.46
C ARG A 347 7.89 -13.41 17.80
N THR A 348 9.14 -13.78 18.08
CA THR A 348 10.21 -12.81 18.33
C THR A 348 10.45 -11.93 17.10
N GLN A 349 10.54 -12.52 15.91
CA GLN A 349 10.69 -11.76 14.66
C GLN A 349 9.52 -10.79 14.44
N TYR A 350 8.29 -11.23 14.67
CA TYR A 350 7.11 -10.36 14.56
C TYR A 350 7.15 -9.21 15.58
N LEU A 351 7.50 -9.47 16.84
CA LEU A 351 7.56 -8.42 17.86
C LEU A 351 8.68 -7.43 17.58
N ASN A 352 9.80 -7.86 17.00
CA ASN A 352 10.87 -6.98 16.54
C ASN A 352 10.38 -6.08 15.39
N ALA A 353 9.72 -6.66 14.39
CA ALA A 353 9.10 -5.90 13.31
C ALA A 353 8.03 -4.91 13.83
N TYR A 354 7.25 -5.33 14.82
CA TYR A 354 6.27 -4.47 15.49
C TYR A 354 6.94 -3.28 16.18
N CYS A 355 8.02 -3.52 16.91
CA CYS A 355 8.78 -2.47 17.58
C CYS A 355 9.35 -1.47 16.56
N ALA A 356 9.89 -1.95 15.45
CA ALA A 356 10.43 -1.09 14.39
C ALA A 356 9.35 -0.17 13.81
N VAL A 357 8.17 -0.70 13.47
CA VAL A 357 7.09 0.14 12.93
C VAL A 357 6.39 0.99 14.00
N LYS A 358 6.51 0.67 15.28
CA LYS A 358 5.94 1.46 16.39
C LYS A 358 6.79 2.68 16.72
N GLU A 359 8.06 2.72 16.38
CA GLU A 359 8.99 3.77 16.78
C GLU A 359 8.45 5.16 16.39
N ASP A 360 8.01 5.32 15.16
CA ASP A 360 7.48 6.56 14.61
C ASP A 360 5.97 6.75 14.86
N PHE A 361 5.30 5.79 15.51
CA PHE A 361 3.87 5.93 15.83
C PHE A 361 3.66 6.87 17.02
N THR A 362 3.92 8.14 16.80
CA THR A 362 3.85 9.21 17.80
C THR A 362 3.16 10.46 17.23
N ASN A 363 2.59 11.27 18.11
CA ASN A 363 2.07 12.57 17.70
C ASN A 363 3.16 13.49 17.15
N ALA A 364 4.39 13.38 17.64
CA ALA A 364 5.52 14.18 17.13
C ALA A 364 5.81 13.88 15.65
N TYR A 365 5.65 12.64 15.22
CA TYR A 365 5.85 12.24 13.82
C TYR A 365 4.63 12.54 12.94
N LEU A 366 3.42 12.23 13.43
CA LEU A 366 2.20 12.20 12.60
C LEU A 366 1.40 13.51 12.60
N ASP A 367 1.43 14.32 13.70
CA ASP A 367 0.54 15.48 13.82
C ASP A 367 0.80 16.54 12.76
N GLY A 368 2.07 16.83 12.43
CA GLY A 368 2.41 17.81 11.40
C GLY A 368 1.90 17.42 10.01
N ARG A 369 1.96 16.12 9.69
CA ARG A 369 1.41 15.58 8.44
C ARG A 369 -0.12 15.64 8.42
N ILE A 370 -0.77 15.27 9.53
CA ILE A 370 -2.23 15.38 9.67
C ILE A 370 -2.66 16.83 9.45
N ASP A 371 -2.01 17.79 10.09
CA ASP A 371 -2.37 19.21 9.98
C ASP A 371 -2.18 19.74 8.56
N ALA A 372 -1.08 19.42 7.89
CA ALA A 372 -0.86 19.81 6.51
C ALA A 372 -1.91 19.24 5.55
N LEU A 373 -2.30 17.97 5.72
CA LEU A 373 -3.37 17.37 4.94
C LEU A 373 -4.74 18.00 5.23
N VAL A 374 -5.04 18.30 6.50
CA VAL A 374 -6.27 19.01 6.90
C VAL A 374 -6.34 20.38 6.23
N ASP A 375 -5.26 21.16 6.27
CA ASP A 375 -5.19 22.48 5.63
C ASP A 375 -5.43 22.38 4.12
N LEU A 376 -4.87 21.35 3.47
CA LEU A 376 -5.05 21.09 2.06
C LEU A 376 -6.51 20.78 1.71
N ILE A 377 -7.17 19.88 2.47
CA ILE A 377 -8.47 19.33 2.04
C ILE A 377 -9.69 20.04 2.64
N ALA A 378 -9.54 20.79 3.74
CA ALA A 378 -10.69 21.37 4.44
C ALA A 378 -11.63 22.23 3.53
N PRO A 379 -11.11 23.07 2.61
CA PRO A 379 -11.97 23.82 1.68
C PRO A 379 -12.80 22.89 0.77
N HIS A 380 -12.22 21.81 0.31
CA HIS A 380 -12.84 20.84 -0.60
C HIS A 380 -13.90 20.00 0.13
N VAL A 381 -13.59 19.54 1.35
CA VAL A 381 -14.57 18.87 2.22
C VAL A 381 -15.76 19.80 2.53
N ALA A 382 -15.51 21.08 2.80
CA ALA A 382 -16.58 22.04 3.05
C ALA A 382 -17.50 22.19 1.83
N ALA A 383 -16.92 22.23 0.63
CA ALA A 383 -17.64 22.41 -0.64
C ALA A 383 -18.39 21.15 -1.11
N ASP A 384 -18.03 19.96 -0.67
CA ASP A 384 -18.63 18.69 -1.12
C ASP A 384 -20.14 18.65 -0.83
N PRO A 385 -21.01 18.63 -1.87
CA PRO A 385 -22.46 18.65 -1.69
C PRO A 385 -23.01 17.30 -1.20
N ASN A 386 -22.27 16.22 -1.42
CA ASN A 386 -22.66 14.85 -1.13
C ASN A 386 -21.87 14.21 0.03
N LYS A 387 -21.19 15.04 0.83
CA LYS A 387 -20.40 14.53 1.96
C LYS A 387 -21.24 13.73 2.95
N GLN A 388 -20.72 12.61 3.41
CA GLN A 388 -21.42 11.70 4.33
C GLN A 388 -21.46 12.25 5.77
N TYR A 389 -20.50 13.10 6.12
CA TYR A 389 -20.37 13.69 7.45
C TYR A 389 -20.39 15.20 7.38
N THR A 390 -20.85 15.83 8.45
CA THR A 390 -20.85 17.29 8.54
C THR A 390 -19.42 17.83 8.68
N LEU A 391 -19.22 19.09 8.29
CA LEU A 391 -17.92 19.77 8.49
C LEU A 391 -17.53 19.84 9.97
N ALA A 392 -18.51 19.92 10.89
CA ALA A 392 -18.25 19.87 12.32
C ALA A 392 -17.71 18.49 12.74
N GLN A 393 -18.25 17.40 12.19
CA GLN A 393 -17.74 16.04 12.44
C GLN A 393 -16.34 15.85 11.86
N PHE A 394 -16.06 16.35 10.65
CA PHE A 394 -14.73 16.40 10.06
C PHE A 394 -13.74 17.07 11.02
N ASN A 395 -13.99 18.32 11.41
CA ASN A 395 -13.10 19.08 12.28
C ASN A 395 -12.90 18.41 13.66
N THR A 396 -13.96 17.88 14.26
CA THR A 396 -13.88 17.24 15.57
C THR A 396 -13.08 15.93 15.51
N ASN A 397 -13.29 15.12 14.46
CA ASN A 397 -12.69 13.80 14.39
C ASN A 397 -11.18 13.79 14.06
N ILE A 398 -10.61 14.93 13.73
CA ILE A 398 -9.14 15.09 13.66
C ILE A 398 -8.51 14.86 15.04
N THR A 399 -9.09 15.43 16.09
CA THR A 399 -8.50 15.42 17.44
C THR A 399 -9.27 14.58 18.46
N SER A 400 -10.56 14.37 18.27
CA SER A 400 -11.47 13.81 19.25
C SER A 400 -12.44 12.81 18.66
N ASP A 401 -12.88 11.87 19.49
CA ASP A 401 -13.87 10.87 19.11
C ASP A 401 -15.21 11.53 18.78
N ILE A 402 -15.91 10.96 17.80
CA ILE A 402 -17.31 11.31 17.51
C ILE A 402 -18.18 10.05 17.54
N THR A 403 -19.45 10.22 17.85
CA THR A 403 -20.45 9.17 17.74
C THR A 403 -21.33 9.44 16.53
N VAL A 404 -21.46 8.45 15.65
CA VAL A 404 -22.32 8.52 14.45
C VAL A 404 -23.43 7.49 14.56
N THR A 405 -24.64 7.84 14.10
CA THR A 405 -25.78 6.95 14.08
C THR A 405 -26.12 6.58 12.64
N GLY A 406 -26.36 5.28 12.37
CA GLY A 406 -26.78 4.81 11.04
C GLY A 406 -25.65 4.68 10.00
N GLY A 407 -24.41 4.80 10.38
CA GLY A 407 -23.25 4.77 9.46
C GLY A 407 -22.43 3.48 9.44
N GLY A 408 -22.85 2.40 10.07
CA GLY A 408 -22.11 1.15 10.12
C GLY A 408 -22.95 -0.06 10.52
N PRO A 409 -22.41 -1.27 10.42
CA PRO A 409 -23.08 -2.46 10.92
C PRO A 409 -23.24 -2.35 12.43
N GLY A 410 -24.48 -2.08 12.91
CA GLY A 410 -24.79 -2.08 14.35
C GLY A 410 -25.40 -0.80 14.93
N GLY A 411 -25.76 0.18 14.14
CA GLY A 411 -26.53 1.35 14.58
C GLY A 411 -25.68 2.54 15.00
N SER A 412 -25.24 2.66 16.25
CA SER A 412 -24.37 3.75 16.73
C SER A 412 -22.91 3.27 16.78
N GLN A 413 -22.01 4.04 16.18
CA GLN A 413 -20.58 3.75 16.11
C GLN A 413 -19.77 4.93 16.66
N THR A 414 -18.72 4.63 17.43
CA THR A 414 -17.72 5.63 17.83
C THR A 414 -16.55 5.60 16.87
N LEU A 415 -16.35 6.69 16.14
CA LEU A 415 -15.17 6.91 15.29
C LEU A 415 -14.12 7.68 16.09
N ARG A 416 -12.96 7.08 16.26
CA ARG A 416 -11.88 7.64 17.07
C ARG A 416 -11.27 8.87 16.38
N GLY A 417 -10.91 9.89 17.15
CA GLY A 417 -10.14 11.00 16.65
C GLY A 417 -8.72 10.55 16.27
N LEU A 418 -8.18 11.04 15.17
CA LEU A 418 -6.88 10.59 14.67
C LEU A 418 -5.78 10.84 15.71
N LYS A 419 -5.61 12.09 16.15
CA LYS A 419 -4.56 12.46 17.10
C LYS A 419 -4.75 11.85 18.49
N SER A 420 -6.01 11.76 18.98
CA SER A 420 -6.31 11.10 20.25
C SER A 420 -6.09 9.59 20.19
N PHE A 421 -6.33 8.96 19.04
CA PHE A 421 -6.04 7.55 18.84
C PHE A 421 -4.53 7.29 18.94
N ILE A 422 -3.70 8.06 18.23
CA ILE A 422 -2.24 7.94 18.25
C ILE A 422 -1.72 8.04 19.69
N THR A 423 -2.14 9.07 20.42
CA THR A 423 -1.74 9.27 21.82
C THR A 423 -2.16 8.09 22.71
N THR A 424 -3.43 7.71 22.64
CA THR A 424 -3.98 6.69 23.56
C THR A 424 -3.45 5.31 23.23
N ARG A 425 -3.36 4.97 21.95
CA ARG A 425 -2.81 3.70 21.47
C ARG A 425 -1.32 3.58 21.79
N GLY A 426 -0.54 4.63 21.51
CA GLY A 426 0.89 4.68 21.83
C GLY A 426 1.17 4.47 23.32
N ASN A 427 0.40 5.14 24.20
CA ASN A 427 0.51 4.97 25.64
C ASN A 427 0.14 3.54 26.09
N SER A 428 -0.93 2.96 25.52
CA SER A 428 -1.32 1.58 25.79
C SER A 428 -0.23 0.59 25.41
N LEU A 429 0.35 0.75 24.23
CA LEU A 429 1.41 -0.13 23.72
C LEU A 429 2.68 -0.08 24.57
N SER A 430 3.01 1.07 25.17
CA SER A 430 4.17 1.20 26.07
C SER A 430 4.04 0.33 27.32
N GLY A 431 2.82 -0.06 27.72
CA GLY A 431 2.56 -1.01 28.81
C GLY A 431 2.42 -2.48 28.36
N LEU A 432 2.24 -2.73 27.06
CA LEU A 432 1.96 -4.05 26.50
C LEU A 432 3.16 -4.67 25.76
N LEU A 433 4.11 -3.86 25.35
CA LEU A 433 5.22 -4.26 24.50
C LEU A 433 6.52 -3.65 25.02
N ASP A 434 7.48 -4.49 25.36
CA ASP A 434 8.83 -4.09 25.71
C ASP A 434 9.73 -4.12 24.46
N CYS A 435 9.97 -2.95 23.87
CA CYS A 435 10.86 -2.82 22.71
C CYS A 435 12.33 -2.65 23.09
N THR A 436 12.68 -2.58 24.37
CA THR A 436 14.10 -2.46 24.79
C THR A 436 14.82 -3.79 24.64
N ALA A 437 14.11 -4.92 24.80
CA ALA A 437 14.65 -6.25 24.57
C ALA A 437 14.82 -6.60 23.08
N ALA A 438 14.08 -5.94 22.19
CA ALA A 438 14.19 -6.12 20.75
C ALA A 438 15.54 -5.63 20.19
N SER A 439 16.15 -4.62 20.83
CA SER A 439 17.48 -4.10 20.46
C SER A 439 18.65 -5.00 20.86
N VAL A 440 18.40 -6.09 21.60
CA VAL A 440 19.44 -7.02 22.10
C VAL A 440 19.47 -8.34 21.29
N ALA A 441 18.48 -8.60 20.44
CA ALA A 441 18.45 -9.79 19.58
C ALA A 441 19.20 -9.63 18.24
N ASP A 442 20.04 -8.59 18.10
CA ASP A 442 20.93 -8.37 16.97
C ASP A 442 22.09 -9.37 16.96
N GLY A 443 21.79 -10.60 16.62
CA GLY A 443 22.77 -11.65 16.33
C GLY A 443 22.91 -12.00 14.85
N LEU A 444 22.07 -11.42 13.99
CA LEU A 444 22.23 -11.44 12.54
C LEU A 444 21.95 -10.01 12.05
N GLU A 445 22.97 -9.16 12.11
CA GLU A 445 22.93 -7.88 11.41
C GLU A 445 22.76 -8.18 9.91
N GLU A 446 21.54 -7.99 9.38
CA GLU A 446 21.45 -7.73 7.94
C GLU A 446 22.32 -6.51 7.66
N PRO A 447 23.10 -6.53 6.59
CA PRO A 447 23.97 -5.42 6.25
C PRO A 447 23.14 -4.18 5.92
N VAL A 448 22.89 -3.30 6.88
CA VAL A 448 22.09 -2.07 6.69
C VAL A 448 23.00 -0.91 6.34
N LEU A 449 22.78 -0.32 5.18
CA LEU A 449 23.34 0.97 4.80
C LEU A 449 22.40 2.07 5.29
N ARG A 450 22.87 2.97 6.18
CA ARG A 450 22.09 4.12 6.65
C ARG A 450 22.77 5.44 6.29
N VAL A 451 21.96 6.42 5.96
CA VAL A 451 22.41 7.77 5.59
C VAL A 451 21.61 8.78 6.42
N TYR A 452 22.27 9.71 7.06
CA TYR A 452 21.61 10.74 7.86
C TYR A 452 22.44 12.05 7.89
N PRO A 453 21.80 13.22 8.06
CA PRO A 453 20.36 13.45 8.08
C PRO A 453 19.72 13.29 6.70
N VAL A 454 18.45 12.96 6.65
CA VAL A 454 17.64 12.94 5.43
C VAL A 454 16.34 13.70 5.75
N PRO A 455 16.04 14.84 5.07
CA PRO A 455 16.82 15.48 4.02
C PRO A 455 18.16 16.05 4.46
N ALA A 456 19.14 15.98 3.56
CA ALA A 456 20.48 16.49 3.77
C ALA A 456 20.66 17.92 3.20
N VAL A 457 21.43 18.76 3.87
CA VAL A 457 21.73 20.14 3.41
C VAL A 457 23.19 20.27 2.96
N ASP A 458 24.13 19.98 3.81
CA ASP A 458 25.56 20.20 3.53
C ASP A 458 26.35 18.90 3.45
N ARG A 459 26.05 17.96 4.35
CA ARG A 459 26.79 16.73 4.53
C ARG A 459 25.87 15.61 5.01
N VAL A 460 26.22 14.39 4.64
CA VAL A 460 25.62 13.16 5.20
C VAL A 460 26.67 12.34 5.94
N GLU A 461 26.26 11.71 7.01
CA GLU A 461 26.97 10.60 7.65
C GLU A 461 26.42 9.28 7.11
N VAL A 462 27.30 8.30 6.99
CA VAL A 462 26.97 6.99 6.42
C VAL A 462 27.37 5.91 7.41
N GLN A 463 26.39 5.17 7.87
CA GLN A 463 26.63 3.93 8.61
C GLN A 463 26.72 2.77 7.61
N LEU A 464 27.92 2.20 7.48
CA LEU A 464 28.19 1.12 6.55
C LEU A 464 27.75 -0.23 7.12
N PRO A 465 27.23 -1.13 6.28
CA PRO A 465 27.07 -2.54 6.66
C PRO A 465 28.44 -3.22 6.89
N ALA A 466 28.42 -4.31 7.65
CA ALA A 466 29.62 -5.08 7.94
C ALA A 466 30.33 -5.51 6.64
N GLY A 467 31.64 -5.30 6.56
CA GLY A 467 32.46 -5.63 5.40
C GLY A 467 32.47 -4.63 4.25
N ALA A 468 31.61 -3.61 4.25
CA ALA A 468 31.63 -2.53 3.26
C ALA A 468 32.64 -1.44 3.64
N ARG A 469 33.14 -0.71 2.65
CA ARG A 469 34.08 0.39 2.84
C ARG A 469 33.55 1.68 2.20
N MET A 470 33.83 2.82 2.84
CA MET A 470 33.46 4.14 2.31
C MET A 470 33.96 4.38 0.87
N ALA A 471 35.10 3.83 0.51
CA ALA A 471 35.67 3.96 -0.83
C ALA A 471 34.90 3.18 -1.92
N ASP A 472 34.06 2.24 -1.54
CA ASP A 472 33.27 1.39 -2.44
C ASP A 472 31.83 1.87 -2.58
N LEU A 473 31.49 3.03 -1.98
CA LEU A 473 30.19 3.64 -2.12
C LEU A 473 29.99 4.22 -3.52
N ARG A 474 28.78 4.05 -4.05
CA ARG A 474 28.33 4.66 -5.28
C ARG A 474 27.05 5.44 -5.05
N LEU A 475 27.01 6.69 -5.52
CA LEU A 475 25.83 7.54 -5.49
C LEU A 475 25.30 7.68 -6.91
N VAL A 476 24.00 7.48 -7.11
CA VAL A 476 23.35 7.73 -8.38
C VAL A 476 22.21 8.73 -8.19
N ASP A 477 22.02 9.61 -9.16
CA ASP A 477 20.89 10.55 -9.16
C ASP A 477 19.60 9.86 -9.60
N GLY A 478 18.50 10.59 -9.55
CA GLY A 478 17.19 10.10 -9.96
C GLY A 478 17.08 9.71 -11.46
N MET A 479 18.10 9.97 -12.27
CA MET A 479 18.20 9.51 -13.65
C MET A 479 19.17 8.33 -13.81
N GLY A 480 19.62 7.73 -12.67
CA GLY A 480 20.55 6.61 -12.67
C GLY A 480 21.99 6.98 -13.05
N ARG A 481 22.33 8.26 -13.16
CA ARG A 481 23.70 8.69 -13.48
C ARG A 481 24.54 8.66 -12.21
N GLU A 482 25.74 8.09 -12.28
CA GLU A 482 26.67 8.10 -11.17
C GLU A 482 27.13 9.54 -10.88
N VAL A 483 27.00 9.92 -9.62
CA VAL A 483 27.40 11.23 -9.13
C VAL A 483 28.65 11.05 -8.29
N PRO A 484 29.74 11.76 -8.59
CA PRO A 484 30.97 11.66 -7.81
C PRO A 484 30.75 12.09 -6.37
N ILE A 485 31.25 11.30 -5.44
CA ILE A 485 31.30 11.64 -4.04
C ILE A 485 32.76 11.60 -3.57
N GLU A 486 33.12 12.49 -2.64
CA GLU A 486 34.41 12.46 -1.98
C GLU A 486 34.22 11.96 -0.52
N PRO A 487 34.41 10.64 -0.30
CA PRO A 487 34.26 10.09 1.04
C PRO A 487 35.27 10.66 2.01
N SER A 488 34.81 11.06 3.17
CA SER A 488 35.62 11.48 4.31
C SER A 488 35.24 10.68 5.55
N ALA A 489 35.88 10.93 6.69
CA ALA A 489 35.62 10.17 7.89
C ALA A 489 34.11 10.13 8.23
N GLY A 490 33.48 8.97 8.03
CA GLY A 490 32.08 8.69 8.37
C GLY A 490 31.01 9.22 7.41
N GLY A 491 31.36 9.88 6.28
CA GLY A 491 30.35 10.42 5.37
C GLY A 491 30.92 11.21 4.19
N PHE A 492 30.10 12.02 3.49
CA PHE A 492 30.53 12.87 2.39
C PHE A 492 29.68 14.15 2.28
N SER A 493 30.23 15.19 1.59
CA SER A 493 29.49 16.44 1.33
C SER A 493 28.47 16.24 0.23
N VAL A 494 27.32 16.88 0.38
CA VAL A 494 26.21 16.90 -0.60
C VAL A 494 25.93 18.30 -1.14
N GLU A 495 26.75 19.31 -0.78
CA GLU A 495 26.56 20.72 -1.17
C GLU A 495 26.54 20.91 -2.70
N HIS A 496 27.31 20.09 -3.42
CA HIS A 496 27.41 20.12 -4.89
C HIS A 496 26.25 19.42 -5.60
N LEU A 497 25.38 18.74 -4.87
CA LEU A 497 24.23 18.05 -5.42
C LEU A 497 23.05 18.99 -5.63
N ALA A 498 22.30 18.81 -6.71
CA ALA A 498 21.01 19.46 -6.89
C ALA A 498 19.99 18.91 -5.88
N SER A 499 18.98 19.71 -5.52
CA SER A 499 17.86 19.21 -4.73
C SER A 499 17.18 18.03 -5.44
N GLY A 500 16.96 16.94 -4.73
CA GLY A 500 16.39 15.71 -5.32
C GLY A 500 16.70 14.45 -4.51
N ILE A 501 16.24 13.33 -5.05
CA ILE A 501 16.45 12.00 -4.47
C ILE A 501 17.63 11.33 -5.19
N TYR A 502 18.49 10.72 -4.38
CA TYR A 502 19.66 9.97 -4.83
C TYR A 502 19.64 8.59 -4.18
N ARG A 503 20.23 7.60 -4.84
CA ARG A 503 20.43 6.26 -4.28
C ARG A 503 21.90 6.04 -3.99
N LEU A 504 22.21 5.74 -2.72
CA LEU A 504 23.54 5.32 -2.28
C LEU A 504 23.59 3.80 -2.25
N THR A 505 24.64 3.21 -2.79
CA THR A 505 24.88 1.76 -2.83
C THR A 505 26.22 1.44 -2.19
N ALA A 506 26.25 0.45 -1.29
CA ALA A 506 27.45 -0.18 -0.75
C ALA A 506 27.53 -1.62 -1.22
N LEU A 507 28.71 -2.10 -1.62
CA LEU A 507 28.92 -3.50 -1.95
C LEU A 507 29.38 -4.27 -0.71
N THR A 508 28.70 -5.36 -0.41
CA THR A 508 29.05 -6.30 0.67
C THR A 508 29.40 -7.68 0.09
N ALA A 509 29.88 -8.59 0.91
CA ALA A 509 30.13 -9.97 0.50
C ALA A 509 28.86 -10.71 0.07
N ASP A 510 27.71 -10.28 0.59
CA ASP A 510 26.39 -10.90 0.37
C ASP A 510 25.59 -10.19 -0.75
N GLY A 511 26.17 -9.15 -1.36
CA GLY A 511 25.55 -8.39 -2.45
C GLY A 511 25.48 -6.88 -2.21
N PRO A 512 24.86 -6.12 -3.13
CA PRO A 512 24.70 -4.68 -2.98
C PRO A 512 23.61 -4.32 -1.96
N VAL A 513 23.89 -3.38 -1.07
CA VAL A 513 22.95 -2.81 -0.11
C VAL A 513 22.73 -1.34 -0.45
N THR A 514 21.49 -0.86 -0.44
CA THR A 514 21.13 0.49 -0.88
C THR A 514 20.43 1.30 0.20
N ALA A 515 20.59 2.63 0.14
CA ALA A 515 19.84 3.60 0.94
C ALA A 515 19.46 4.82 0.09
N ASN A 516 18.33 5.43 0.38
CA ASN A 516 17.93 6.67 -0.28
C ASN A 516 18.52 7.88 0.45
N LEU A 517 18.98 8.85 -0.32
CA LEU A 517 19.47 10.15 0.13
C LEU A 517 18.57 11.22 -0.51
N VAL A 518 17.98 12.07 0.32
CA VAL A 518 17.23 13.25 -0.15
C VAL A 518 18.08 14.49 0.09
N ARG A 519 18.36 15.25 -0.98
CA ARG A 519 19.01 16.56 -0.93
C ARG A 519 17.93 17.65 -0.91
N GLY A 520 17.83 18.39 0.18
CA GLY A 520 16.87 19.47 0.37
C GLY A 520 17.24 20.76 -0.37
#